data_06a1478b2a7a4a54f24e58387b8ad204
#
_entry.id   06a1478b2a7a4a54f24e58387b8ad204
#
_cell.length_a   1.000
_cell.length_b   1.000
_cell.length_c   1.000
_cell.angle_alpha   90.00
_cell.angle_beta   90.00
_cell.angle_gamma   90.00
#
_symmetry.space_group_name_H-M   'P 1'
#
loop_
_entity.id
_entity.type
_entity.pdbx_description
1 polymer ?
#
loop_
_entity_poly.entity_id
_entity_poly.type
_entity_poly.pdbx_seq_one_letter_code
_entity_poly.pdbx_strand_id
1 'polypeptide(L)'
;MARLTTFSKLVIVFLVVAAAFFGIRYAMNSGLIDGSAVANGTSQGNTSSTSSRAANDDVIRIGVVTWGGYAGGQYFNEGFAASTASRFTKEYGINVEFVLNDDVDASLNAWKAGDLDLHWYTMDAFPTIVSGLSAFDPVALFQADWSRGGDAIVVRRGISSVADLKGKKIAVAELTPSHSFLIWLLDAGGLSINDVTIVAQASAVDAAAAFKSQQVDAAVVWSPDDEISVRAVPGSRVLESTRSASNIIADFFFAKREYVNANRDKLQKLYEGWMKGAAEINTSATAKAKAGKILSEGLGIPEVDAIASIDNVRLVTHGDNLNFFGLNTAFTGVDGSALTAA
;
A
#
# COMPACT_ATOMS: atom_id res chain seq x y z
N MET A 1 -20.70 -55.51 0.29
CA MET A 1 -20.69 -54.02 0.24
C MET A 1 -19.32 -53.55 -0.17
N ALA A 2 -19.17 -52.95 -1.34
CA ALA A 2 -17.89 -52.43 -1.82
C ALA A 2 -17.45 -51.22 -0.96
N ARG A 3 -16.23 -51.29 -0.39
CA ARG A 3 -15.65 -50.16 0.38
C ARG A 3 -15.12 -49.13 -0.61
N LEU A 4 -15.63 -47.89 -0.50
CA LEU A 4 -15.13 -46.76 -1.26
C LEU A 4 -13.64 -46.53 -0.99
N THR A 5 -12.87 -46.31 -2.05
CA THR A 5 -11.45 -45.96 -1.94
C THR A 5 -11.27 -44.57 -1.31
N THR A 6 -10.11 -44.27 -0.75
CA THR A 6 -9.79 -42.94 -0.17
C THR A 6 -9.98 -41.83 -1.21
N PHE A 7 -9.62 -42.08 -2.48
CA PHE A 7 -9.83 -41.18 -3.59
C PHE A 7 -11.32 -40.89 -3.83
N SER A 8 -12.18 -41.96 -3.87
CA SER A 8 -13.62 -41.79 -4.05
C SER A 8 -14.26 -41.00 -2.91
N LYS A 9 -13.78 -41.15 -1.66
CA LYS A 9 -14.24 -40.37 -0.51
C LYS A 9 -13.88 -38.86 -0.65
N LEU A 10 -12.62 -38.58 -1.10
CA LEU A 10 -12.20 -37.19 -1.33
C LEU A 10 -12.99 -36.52 -2.45
N VAL A 11 -13.27 -37.24 -3.54
CA VAL A 11 -14.10 -36.68 -4.65
C VAL A 11 -15.52 -36.40 -4.16
N ILE A 12 -16.12 -37.26 -3.37
CA ILE A 12 -17.47 -37.06 -2.81
C ILE A 12 -17.47 -35.85 -1.87
N VAL A 13 -16.47 -35.71 -0.99
CA VAL A 13 -16.35 -34.55 -0.11
C VAL A 13 -16.20 -33.25 -0.92
N PHE A 14 -15.37 -33.27 -1.95
CA PHE A 14 -15.19 -32.12 -2.84
C PHE A 14 -16.50 -31.71 -3.55
N LEU A 15 -17.24 -32.68 -4.09
CA LEU A 15 -18.53 -32.43 -4.75
C LEU A 15 -19.59 -31.92 -3.78
N VAL A 16 -19.62 -32.40 -2.53
CA VAL A 16 -20.54 -31.89 -1.50
C VAL A 16 -20.20 -30.46 -1.11
N VAL A 17 -18.90 -30.14 -0.92
CA VAL A 17 -18.44 -28.79 -0.60
C VAL A 17 -18.71 -27.83 -1.77
N ALA A 18 -18.47 -28.25 -3.00
CA ALA A 18 -18.77 -27.44 -4.19
C ALA A 18 -20.28 -27.19 -4.33
N ALA A 19 -21.13 -28.22 -4.15
CA ALA A 19 -22.59 -28.08 -4.20
C ALA A 19 -23.13 -27.16 -3.09
N ALA A 20 -22.56 -27.24 -1.88
CA ALA A 20 -22.90 -26.34 -0.79
C ALA A 20 -22.50 -24.89 -1.09
N PHE A 21 -21.29 -24.67 -1.63
CA PHE A 21 -20.79 -23.35 -2.00
C PHE A 21 -21.64 -22.70 -3.10
N PHE A 22 -21.93 -23.43 -4.18
CA PHE A 22 -22.76 -22.93 -5.27
C PHE A 22 -24.23 -22.79 -4.85
N GLY A 23 -24.74 -23.66 -3.98
CA GLY A 23 -26.10 -23.58 -3.44
C GLY A 23 -26.28 -22.33 -2.55
N ILE A 24 -25.33 -22.04 -1.67
CA ILE A 24 -25.35 -20.84 -0.81
C ILE A 24 -25.24 -19.57 -1.69
N ARG A 25 -24.34 -19.58 -2.66
CA ARG A 25 -24.17 -18.43 -3.56
C ARG A 25 -25.41 -18.17 -4.42
N TYR A 26 -26.09 -19.20 -4.88
CA TYR A 26 -27.36 -19.08 -5.58
C TYR A 26 -28.48 -18.55 -4.67
N ALA A 27 -28.57 -19.06 -3.43
CA ALA A 27 -29.57 -18.62 -2.47
C ALA A 27 -29.37 -17.15 -2.02
N MET A 28 -28.12 -16.69 -1.89
CA MET A 28 -27.77 -15.29 -1.65
C MET A 28 -28.10 -14.38 -2.84
N ASN A 29 -27.82 -14.84 -4.06
CA ASN A 29 -28.06 -14.06 -5.29
C ASN A 29 -29.55 -14.00 -5.67
N SER A 30 -30.35 -14.97 -5.19
CA SER A 30 -31.82 -15.04 -5.39
C SER A 30 -32.64 -14.41 -4.26
N GLY A 31 -31.99 -13.83 -3.24
CA GLY A 31 -32.64 -13.19 -2.11
C GLY A 31 -33.38 -14.17 -1.14
N LEU A 32 -33.10 -15.46 -1.26
CA LEU A 32 -33.72 -16.50 -0.43
C LEU A 32 -33.08 -16.62 0.98
N ILE A 33 -31.87 -16.04 1.16
CA ILE A 33 -31.17 -15.98 2.45
C ILE A 33 -30.60 -14.58 2.60
N ASP A 34 -30.92 -13.93 3.72
CA ASP A 34 -30.29 -12.67 4.13
C ASP A 34 -28.87 -12.96 4.61
N GLY A 35 -27.85 -12.38 3.94
CA GLY A 35 -26.45 -12.67 4.17
C GLY A 35 -25.91 -12.33 5.58
N SER A 36 -26.73 -11.69 6.42
CA SER A 36 -26.36 -11.30 7.79
C SER A 36 -26.37 -12.44 8.82
N ALA A 37 -26.89 -13.62 8.48
CA ALA A 37 -27.04 -14.74 9.43
C ALA A 37 -25.90 -15.79 9.39
N VAL A 38 -24.96 -15.73 8.43
CA VAL A 38 -23.91 -16.77 8.23
C VAL A 38 -22.54 -16.36 8.78
N ALA A 39 -22.39 -15.15 9.32
CA ALA A 39 -21.11 -14.58 9.72
C ALA A 39 -20.66 -14.86 11.17
N ASN A 40 -21.24 -15.83 11.87
CA ASN A 40 -20.82 -16.20 13.24
C ASN A 40 -20.15 -17.59 13.30
N GLY A 41 -18.95 -17.70 12.76
CA GLY A 41 -18.13 -18.92 12.86
C GLY A 41 -16.72 -18.70 12.36
N THR A 42 -15.83 -18.23 13.26
CA THR A 42 -14.37 -18.32 13.22
C THR A 42 -13.65 -18.00 11.91
N SER A 43 -13.24 -16.76 11.75
CA SER A 43 -11.89 -16.34 11.34
C SER A 43 -11.77 -14.84 11.55
N GLN A 44 -10.84 -14.39 12.41
CA GLN A 44 -10.44 -12.99 12.46
C GLN A 44 -9.63 -12.67 11.20
N GLY A 45 -10.34 -12.39 10.12
CA GLY A 45 -9.86 -11.62 9.00
C GLY A 45 -10.41 -10.21 9.20
N ASN A 46 -9.54 -9.23 9.21
CA ASN A 46 -9.88 -7.81 9.36
C ASN A 46 -10.74 -7.38 8.16
N THR A 47 -12.04 -7.61 8.22
CA THR A 47 -12.99 -7.04 7.27
C THR A 47 -13.21 -5.60 7.67
N SER A 48 -12.56 -4.68 6.96
CA SER A 48 -12.91 -3.27 6.98
C SER A 48 -14.41 -3.13 6.73
N SER A 49 -15.15 -2.81 7.79
CA SER A 49 -16.56 -2.42 7.67
C SER A 49 -16.61 -1.15 6.83
N THR A 50 -17.12 -1.23 5.60
CA THR A 50 -17.59 -0.06 4.86
C THR A 50 -18.77 0.54 5.64
N SER A 51 -18.47 1.38 6.62
CA SER A 51 -19.47 2.22 7.23
C SER A 51 -19.78 3.33 6.23
N SER A 52 -21.00 3.31 5.65
CA SER A 52 -21.50 4.45 4.88
C SER A 52 -21.31 5.73 5.69
N ARG A 53 -20.60 6.70 5.10
CA ARG A 53 -20.29 7.99 5.73
C ARG A 53 -21.58 8.65 6.24
N ALA A 54 -21.66 8.95 7.54
CA ALA A 54 -22.74 9.77 8.09
C ALA A 54 -22.64 11.18 7.50
N ALA A 55 -23.76 11.78 7.09
CA ALA A 55 -23.83 13.04 6.37
C ALA A 55 -23.23 14.28 7.11
N ASN A 56 -22.80 14.13 8.37
CA ASN A 56 -22.19 15.17 9.22
C ASN A 56 -20.87 14.72 9.87
N ASP A 57 -20.16 13.81 9.23
CA ASP A 57 -18.90 13.30 9.76
C ASP A 57 -17.74 14.26 9.45
N ASP A 58 -17.21 14.91 10.49
CA ASP A 58 -16.10 15.87 10.41
C ASP A 58 -14.71 15.21 10.45
N VAL A 59 -14.61 13.94 10.03
CA VAL A 59 -13.36 13.17 10.00
C VAL A 59 -12.77 13.22 8.60
N ILE A 60 -11.46 13.54 8.51
CA ILE A 60 -10.67 13.37 7.28
C ILE A 60 -10.22 11.92 7.18
N ARG A 61 -10.73 11.19 6.20
CA ARG A 61 -10.35 9.78 5.94
C ARG A 61 -9.29 9.69 4.86
N ILE A 62 -8.18 9.08 5.23
CA ILE A 62 -6.98 8.97 4.39
C ILE A 62 -6.74 7.49 4.08
N GLY A 63 -6.86 7.10 2.81
CA GLY A 63 -6.51 5.76 2.36
C GLY A 63 -5.01 5.54 2.45
N VAL A 64 -4.60 4.44 3.06
CA VAL A 64 -3.20 4.03 3.23
C VAL A 64 -3.03 2.54 3.00
N VAL A 65 -1.79 2.10 2.80
CA VAL A 65 -1.38 0.71 2.67
C VAL A 65 -0.36 0.33 3.73
N THR A 66 0.00 -0.94 3.79
CA THR A 66 1.11 -1.44 4.63
C THR A 66 2.42 -0.83 4.13
N TRP A 67 2.81 0.30 4.72
CA TRP A 67 3.96 1.11 4.32
C TRP A 67 4.50 1.96 5.47
N GLY A 68 5.81 2.15 5.53
CA GLY A 68 6.47 2.96 6.56
C GLY A 68 6.45 4.48 6.30
N GLY A 69 6.21 4.89 5.07
CA GLY A 69 6.34 6.29 4.65
C GLY A 69 5.26 7.23 5.16
N TYR A 70 4.15 6.67 5.65
CA TYR A 70 3.05 7.49 6.22
C TYR A 70 3.18 7.68 7.74
N ALA A 71 4.28 7.20 8.31
CA ALA A 71 4.55 7.29 9.76
C ALA A 71 4.42 8.71 10.32
N GLY A 72 4.78 9.75 9.55
CA GLY A 72 4.66 11.14 10.00
C GLY A 72 3.24 11.52 10.42
N GLY A 73 2.26 11.17 9.58
CA GLY A 73 0.84 11.42 9.85
C GLY A 73 0.30 10.53 10.96
N GLN A 74 0.57 9.23 10.89
CA GLN A 74 0.09 8.24 11.85
C GLN A 74 0.66 8.48 13.26
N TYR A 75 1.93 8.85 13.36
CA TYR A 75 2.56 9.25 14.61
C TYR A 75 1.93 10.52 15.20
N PHE A 76 1.69 11.55 14.38
CA PHE A 76 1.05 12.78 14.85
C PHE A 76 -0.42 12.54 15.24
N ASN A 77 -1.08 11.57 14.60
CA ASN A 77 -2.43 11.13 14.96
C ASN A 77 -2.48 10.24 16.22
N GLU A 78 -1.35 9.82 16.77
CA GLU A 78 -1.28 8.85 17.89
C GLU A 78 -1.93 7.51 17.56
N GLY A 79 -2.01 7.14 16.28
CA GLY A 79 -2.64 5.91 15.80
C GLY A 79 -3.32 6.05 14.45
N PHE A 80 -4.13 5.06 14.08
CA PHE A 80 -4.86 5.03 12.81
C PHE A 80 -6.27 5.63 12.94
N ALA A 81 -6.96 5.39 14.05
CA ALA A 81 -8.32 5.86 14.27
C ALA A 81 -8.37 7.34 14.67
N ALA A 82 -9.45 8.02 14.29
CA ALA A 82 -9.77 9.33 14.82
C ALA A 82 -10.01 9.24 16.34
N SER A 83 -9.35 10.08 17.12
CA SER A 83 -9.45 10.03 18.58
C SER A 83 -9.17 11.37 19.25
N THR A 84 -9.67 11.53 20.48
CA THR A 84 -9.33 12.68 21.33
C THR A 84 -7.87 12.64 21.82
N ALA A 85 -7.16 11.52 21.69
CA ALA A 85 -5.75 11.40 21.99
C ALA A 85 -4.88 12.01 20.88
N SER A 86 -5.39 12.07 19.65
CA SER A 86 -4.71 12.61 18.48
C SER A 86 -4.18 14.03 18.70
N ARG A 87 -2.97 14.30 18.26
CA ARG A 87 -2.41 15.65 18.23
C ARG A 87 -3.09 16.51 17.17
N PHE A 88 -3.59 15.93 16.08
CA PHE A 88 -4.43 16.66 15.13
C PHE A 88 -5.67 17.23 15.80
N THR A 89 -6.32 16.44 16.66
CA THR A 89 -7.49 16.92 17.42
C THR A 89 -7.10 17.97 18.46
N LYS A 90 -6.04 17.73 19.24
CA LYS A 90 -5.63 18.60 20.34
C LYS A 90 -5.03 19.93 19.89
N GLU A 91 -4.14 19.89 18.88
CA GLU A 91 -3.36 21.07 18.47
C GLU A 91 -4.07 21.85 17.35
N TYR A 92 -4.86 21.16 16.51
CA TYR A 92 -5.45 21.75 15.30
C TYR A 92 -6.99 21.69 15.24
N GLY A 93 -7.63 20.94 16.13
CA GLY A 93 -9.09 20.79 16.14
C GLY A 93 -9.65 20.06 14.92
N ILE A 94 -8.87 19.17 14.30
CA ILE A 94 -9.31 18.32 13.18
C ILE A 94 -9.23 16.84 13.58
N ASN A 95 -10.17 16.05 13.05
CA ASN A 95 -10.19 14.61 13.27
C ASN A 95 -9.66 13.90 12.02
N VAL A 96 -8.72 12.97 12.20
CA VAL A 96 -8.06 12.24 11.11
C VAL A 96 -8.15 10.74 11.35
N GLU A 97 -8.49 9.99 10.32
CA GLU A 97 -8.53 8.54 10.31
C GLU A 97 -7.71 8.00 9.13
N PHE A 98 -6.86 7.02 9.40
CA PHE A 98 -6.11 6.28 8.37
C PHE A 98 -6.82 4.96 8.11
N VAL A 99 -7.28 4.76 6.88
CA VAL A 99 -8.01 3.58 6.44
C VAL A 99 -7.06 2.66 5.69
N LEU A 100 -6.66 1.56 6.32
CA LEU A 100 -5.74 0.58 5.74
C LEU A 100 -6.47 -0.31 4.74
N ASN A 101 -5.99 -0.32 3.50
CA ASN A 101 -6.44 -1.26 2.48
C ASN A 101 -5.32 -1.49 1.46
N ASP A 102 -4.72 -2.68 1.47
CA ASP A 102 -3.60 -3.05 0.58
C ASP A 102 -4.05 -3.36 -0.85
N ASP A 103 -5.33 -3.62 -1.10
CA ASP A 103 -5.91 -3.70 -2.45
C ASP A 103 -6.05 -2.27 -3.01
N VAL A 104 -5.11 -1.91 -3.90
CA VAL A 104 -5.00 -0.55 -4.44
C VAL A 104 -6.23 -0.15 -5.25
N ASP A 105 -6.78 -1.06 -6.03
CA ASP A 105 -7.98 -0.79 -6.84
C ASP A 105 -9.22 -0.61 -5.96
N ALA A 106 -9.39 -1.44 -4.94
CA ALA A 106 -10.49 -1.31 -3.99
C ALA A 106 -10.39 0.00 -3.21
N SER A 107 -9.19 0.38 -2.75
CA SER A 107 -8.93 1.64 -2.06
C SER A 107 -9.20 2.86 -2.97
N LEU A 108 -8.73 2.83 -4.23
CA LEU A 108 -8.99 3.89 -5.20
C LEU A 108 -10.48 4.02 -5.54
N ASN A 109 -11.22 2.91 -5.60
CA ASN A 109 -12.67 2.92 -5.80
C ASN A 109 -13.41 3.52 -4.58
N ALA A 110 -12.95 3.27 -3.37
CA ALA A 110 -13.49 3.91 -2.16
C ALA A 110 -13.26 5.44 -2.19
N TRP A 111 -12.09 5.91 -2.66
CA TRP A 111 -11.84 7.33 -2.88
C TRP A 111 -12.76 7.92 -3.96
N LYS A 112 -12.95 7.23 -5.09
CA LYS A 112 -13.90 7.67 -6.15
C LYS A 112 -15.32 7.79 -5.61
N ALA A 113 -15.76 6.85 -4.77
CA ALA A 113 -17.08 6.84 -4.15
C ALA A 113 -17.27 7.94 -3.10
N GLY A 114 -16.18 8.49 -2.53
CA GLY A 114 -16.21 9.50 -1.47
C GLY A 114 -16.16 8.93 -0.06
N ASP A 115 -15.88 7.63 0.08
CA ASP A 115 -15.64 6.98 1.37
C ASP A 115 -14.28 7.39 1.95
N LEU A 116 -13.33 7.77 1.09
CA LEU A 116 -12.04 8.37 1.42
C LEU A 116 -11.97 9.80 0.88
N ASP A 117 -11.39 10.71 1.66
CA ASP A 117 -11.15 12.09 1.27
C ASP A 117 -9.81 12.25 0.54
N LEU A 118 -8.76 11.62 1.07
CA LEU A 118 -7.42 11.57 0.48
C LEU A 118 -7.06 10.15 0.11
N HIS A 119 -6.30 10.03 -0.97
CA HIS A 119 -5.69 8.76 -1.37
C HIS A 119 -4.21 8.99 -1.66
N TRP A 120 -3.41 7.98 -1.37
CA TRP A 120 -1.99 7.95 -1.71
C TRP A 120 -1.77 7.47 -3.15
N TYR A 121 -0.69 7.87 -3.75
CA TYR A 121 -0.09 7.24 -4.92
C TYR A 121 1.38 7.63 -5.01
N THR A 122 2.09 7.09 -6.01
CA THR A 122 3.46 7.50 -6.27
C THR A 122 3.55 8.28 -7.57
N MET A 123 4.46 9.23 -7.64
CA MET A 123 4.52 10.16 -8.77
C MET A 123 4.96 9.47 -10.07
N ASP A 124 5.75 8.41 -10.00
CA ASP A 124 6.16 7.57 -11.12
C ASP A 124 5.02 6.74 -11.70
N ALA A 125 4.14 6.21 -10.84
CA ALA A 125 3.02 5.36 -11.28
C ALA A 125 1.72 6.15 -11.54
N PHE A 126 1.53 7.35 -10.98
CA PHE A 126 0.32 8.15 -11.12
C PHE A 126 -0.10 8.44 -12.58
N PRO A 127 0.82 8.69 -13.53
CA PRO A 127 0.47 8.86 -14.94
C PRO A 127 -0.32 7.70 -15.53
N THR A 128 -0.14 6.48 -15.03
CA THR A 128 -0.84 5.29 -15.53
C THR A 128 -2.34 5.28 -15.20
N ILE A 129 -2.75 5.97 -14.14
CA ILE A 129 -4.14 5.99 -13.65
C ILE A 129 -4.84 7.33 -13.82
N VAL A 130 -4.10 8.44 -13.98
CA VAL A 130 -4.66 9.81 -13.91
C VAL A 130 -5.74 10.07 -14.97
N SER A 131 -5.63 9.47 -16.15
CA SER A 131 -6.66 9.61 -17.21
C SER A 131 -8.01 9.06 -16.76
N GLY A 132 -8.03 7.94 -16.02
CA GLY A 132 -9.23 7.35 -15.42
C GLY A 132 -9.77 8.13 -14.21
N LEU A 133 -9.06 9.15 -13.75
CA LEU A 133 -9.47 10.03 -12.65
C LEU A 133 -9.90 11.42 -13.10
N SER A 134 -9.87 11.72 -14.39
CA SER A 134 -10.14 13.07 -14.92
C SER A 134 -11.50 13.64 -14.51
N ALA A 135 -12.53 12.80 -14.38
CA ALA A 135 -13.85 13.21 -13.89
C ALA A 135 -13.87 13.71 -12.43
N PHE A 136 -12.86 13.35 -11.64
CA PHE A 136 -12.73 13.71 -10.22
C PHE A 136 -11.79 14.89 -10.00
N ASP A 137 -11.09 15.35 -11.06
CA ASP A 137 -10.11 16.45 -11.02
C ASP A 137 -9.14 16.32 -9.84
N PRO A 138 -8.26 15.29 -9.82
CA PRO A 138 -7.36 15.02 -8.71
C PRO A 138 -6.32 16.14 -8.56
N VAL A 139 -6.07 16.55 -7.32
CA VAL A 139 -5.09 17.56 -6.95
C VAL A 139 -4.07 16.95 -6.01
N ALA A 140 -2.79 16.95 -6.38
CA ALA A 140 -1.70 16.59 -5.50
C ALA A 140 -1.58 17.60 -4.36
N LEU A 141 -1.48 17.13 -3.12
CA LEU A 141 -1.49 17.95 -1.91
C LEU A 141 -0.09 18.11 -1.32
N PHE A 142 0.57 17.00 -1.05
CA PHE A 142 1.91 16.96 -0.49
C PHE A 142 2.59 15.62 -0.73
N GLN A 143 3.90 15.63 -0.79
CA GLN A 143 4.75 14.45 -0.76
C GLN A 143 4.90 13.96 0.68
N ALA A 144 4.79 12.65 0.91
CA ALA A 144 4.95 12.02 2.22
C ALA A 144 6.36 11.50 2.44
N ASP A 145 6.93 10.83 1.43
CA ASP A 145 8.25 10.19 1.51
C ASP A 145 8.89 9.95 0.15
N TRP A 146 10.14 9.50 0.20
CA TRP A 146 10.86 8.82 -0.86
C TRP A 146 11.12 7.40 -0.43
N SER A 147 10.85 6.42 -1.28
CA SER A 147 11.34 5.06 -1.08
C SER A 147 12.87 5.02 -1.12
N ARG A 148 13.48 4.42 -0.11
CA ARG A 148 14.94 4.33 0.09
C ARG A 148 15.38 2.93 0.49
N GLY A 149 14.84 1.94 -0.16
CA GLY A 149 14.99 0.53 0.12
C GLY A 149 13.64 -0.14 0.34
N GLY A 150 12.55 0.65 0.41
CA GLY A 150 11.21 0.16 0.70
C GLY A 150 10.56 -0.60 -0.45
N ASP A 151 10.91 -0.30 -1.71
CA ASP A 151 10.51 -1.11 -2.85
C ASP A 151 11.65 -2.03 -3.25
N ALA A 152 11.35 -3.32 -3.44
CA ALA A 152 12.35 -4.33 -3.70
C ALA A 152 11.82 -5.46 -4.58
N ILE A 153 12.73 -6.10 -5.33
CA ILE A 153 12.47 -7.39 -5.94
C ILE A 153 13.16 -8.49 -5.15
N VAL A 154 12.37 -9.42 -4.63
CA VAL A 154 12.86 -10.64 -3.97
C VAL A 154 12.89 -11.80 -4.97
N VAL A 155 13.95 -12.59 -4.92
CA VAL A 155 14.19 -13.67 -5.87
C VAL A 155 14.59 -14.94 -5.19
N ARG A 156 14.31 -16.08 -5.84
CA ARG A 156 14.72 -17.41 -5.38
C ARG A 156 16.20 -17.67 -5.60
N ARG A 157 16.67 -18.73 -4.95
CA ARG A 157 18.00 -19.27 -5.18
C ARG A 157 18.24 -19.51 -6.67
N GLY A 158 19.42 -19.11 -7.17
CA GLY A 158 19.84 -19.28 -8.54
C GLY A 158 19.59 -18.07 -9.45
N ILE A 159 18.87 -17.05 -8.96
CA ILE A 159 18.75 -15.75 -9.63
C ILE A 159 19.72 -14.80 -8.94
N SER A 160 20.72 -14.30 -9.70
CA SER A 160 21.82 -13.51 -9.17
C SER A 160 21.97 -12.13 -9.82
N SER A 161 21.35 -11.94 -10.95
CA SER A 161 21.35 -10.70 -11.71
C SER A 161 19.99 -10.44 -12.36
N VAL A 162 19.75 -9.24 -12.84
CA VAL A 162 18.54 -8.91 -13.60
C VAL A 162 18.41 -9.78 -14.86
N ALA A 163 19.53 -10.09 -15.51
CA ALA A 163 19.56 -10.95 -16.70
C ALA A 163 18.99 -12.36 -16.43
N ASP A 164 19.12 -12.88 -15.19
CA ASP A 164 18.58 -14.19 -14.79
C ASP A 164 17.05 -14.19 -14.66
N LEU A 165 16.42 -13.01 -14.68
CA LEU A 165 14.96 -12.88 -14.68
C LEU A 165 14.33 -13.28 -16.02
N LYS A 166 15.10 -13.37 -17.11
CA LYS A 166 14.56 -13.77 -18.42
C LYS A 166 13.82 -15.09 -18.34
N GLY A 167 12.57 -15.09 -18.80
CA GLY A 167 11.67 -16.27 -18.78
C GLY A 167 11.12 -16.64 -17.40
N LYS A 168 11.39 -15.83 -16.35
CA LYS A 168 10.92 -16.11 -14.99
C LYS A 168 9.50 -15.60 -14.76
N LYS A 169 8.80 -16.23 -13.81
CA LYS A 169 7.50 -15.79 -13.31
C LYS A 169 7.71 -14.77 -12.19
N ILE A 170 7.17 -13.57 -12.36
CA ILE A 170 7.31 -12.47 -11.41
C ILE A 170 5.92 -12.04 -10.94
N ALA A 171 5.68 -12.14 -9.63
CA ALA A 171 4.46 -11.59 -9.02
C ALA A 171 4.62 -10.07 -8.85
N VAL A 172 3.62 -9.31 -9.31
CA VAL A 172 3.61 -7.85 -9.23
C VAL A 172 2.18 -7.31 -9.20
N ALA A 173 1.95 -6.26 -8.43
CA ALA A 173 0.73 -5.46 -8.52
C ALA A 173 0.89 -4.48 -9.70
N GLU A 174 0.12 -4.72 -10.78
CA GLU A 174 0.20 -3.92 -12.00
C GLU A 174 -0.36 -2.50 -11.78
N LEU A 175 0.13 -1.53 -12.56
CA LEU A 175 -0.21 -0.11 -12.48
C LEU A 175 0.18 0.59 -11.17
N THR A 176 0.85 -0.09 -10.25
CA THR A 176 1.36 0.44 -8.99
C THR A 176 2.87 0.77 -9.09
N PRO A 177 3.48 1.38 -8.05
CA PRO A 177 4.95 1.58 -8.02
C PRO A 177 5.74 0.28 -8.17
N SER A 178 5.19 -0.89 -7.76
CA SER A 178 5.83 -2.18 -8.03
C SER A 178 6.01 -2.45 -9.52
N HIS A 179 5.03 -2.06 -10.34
CA HIS A 179 5.09 -2.26 -11.79
C HIS A 179 6.10 -1.32 -12.45
N SER A 180 6.09 -0.04 -12.09
CA SER A 180 7.06 0.94 -12.62
C SER A 180 8.49 0.57 -12.20
N PHE A 181 8.71 0.15 -10.96
CA PHE A 181 10.01 -0.34 -10.48
C PHE A 181 10.50 -1.56 -11.27
N LEU A 182 9.60 -2.52 -11.55
CA LEU A 182 9.96 -3.70 -12.35
C LEU A 182 10.35 -3.32 -13.77
N ILE A 183 9.58 -2.45 -14.43
CA ILE A 183 9.88 -1.98 -15.80
C ILE A 183 11.24 -1.30 -15.84
N TRP A 184 11.47 -0.36 -14.92
CA TRP A 184 12.74 0.33 -14.79
C TRP A 184 13.91 -0.64 -14.56
N LEU A 185 13.75 -1.61 -13.67
CA LEU A 185 14.79 -2.59 -13.35
C LEU A 185 15.14 -3.47 -14.55
N LEU A 186 14.12 -3.96 -15.26
CA LEU A 186 14.30 -4.80 -16.44
C LEU A 186 15.04 -4.02 -17.55
N ASP A 187 14.62 -2.79 -17.82
CA ASP A 187 15.28 -1.92 -18.81
C ASP A 187 16.76 -1.65 -18.45
N ALA A 188 17.03 -1.29 -17.19
CA ALA A 188 18.39 -1.11 -16.68
C ALA A 188 19.25 -2.38 -16.82
N GLY A 189 18.64 -3.55 -16.77
CA GLY A 189 19.30 -4.86 -16.97
C GLY A 189 19.32 -5.34 -18.42
N GLY A 190 18.86 -4.55 -19.38
CA GLY A 190 18.80 -4.90 -20.81
C GLY A 190 17.70 -5.91 -21.16
N LEU A 191 16.66 -5.99 -20.35
CA LEU A 191 15.45 -6.79 -20.57
C LEU A 191 14.25 -5.87 -20.78
N SER A 192 13.16 -6.45 -21.22
CA SER A 192 11.84 -5.80 -21.29
C SER A 192 10.80 -6.59 -20.50
N ILE A 193 9.63 -5.98 -20.29
CA ILE A 193 8.50 -6.66 -19.65
C ILE A 193 8.06 -7.93 -20.42
N ASN A 194 8.30 -7.99 -21.74
CA ASN A 194 8.00 -9.14 -22.58
C ASN A 194 9.00 -10.31 -22.41
N ASP A 195 10.13 -10.08 -21.76
CA ASP A 195 11.13 -11.13 -21.47
C ASP A 195 10.81 -11.94 -20.20
N VAL A 196 9.78 -11.56 -19.45
CA VAL A 196 9.36 -12.19 -18.21
C VAL A 196 7.88 -12.60 -18.27
N THR A 197 7.42 -13.43 -17.34
CA THR A 197 6.01 -13.78 -17.20
C THR A 197 5.42 -13.09 -15.98
N ILE A 198 4.57 -12.10 -16.20
CA ILE A 198 3.87 -11.41 -15.12
C ILE A 198 2.79 -12.30 -14.52
N VAL A 199 2.77 -12.36 -13.19
CA VAL A 199 1.70 -12.98 -12.39
C VAL A 199 1.06 -11.83 -11.60
N ALA A 200 0.01 -11.25 -12.19
CA ALA A 200 -0.68 -10.09 -11.62
C ALA A 200 -1.24 -10.40 -10.23
N GLN A 201 -1.08 -9.47 -9.33
CA GLN A 201 -1.56 -9.50 -7.94
C GLN A 201 -2.36 -8.24 -7.62
N ALA A 202 -3.29 -8.32 -6.64
CA ALA A 202 -4.07 -7.17 -6.21
C ALA A 202 -3.25 -6.20 -5.35
N SER A 203 -2.18 -6.70 -4.69
CA SER A 203 -1.33 -5.92 -3.80
C SER A 203 0.11 -6.43 -3.78
N ALA A 204 1.04 -5.62 -3.25
CA ALA A 204 2.40 -6.07 -2.97
C ALA A 204 2.43 -7.15 -1.87
N VAL A 205 1.48 -7.11 -0.92
CA VAL A 205 1.30 -8.15 0.12
C VAL A 205 0.93 -9.49 -0.51
N ASP A 206 0.03 -9.50 -1.52
CA ASP A 206 -0.32 -10.71 -2.27
C ASP A 206 0.86 -11.21 -3.12
N ALA A 207 1.66 -10.31 -3.70
CA ALA A 207 2.88 -10.67 -4.42
C ALA A 207 3.88 -11.37 -3.48
N ALA A 208 4.06 -10.87 -2.26
CA ALA A 208 4.86 -11.49 -1.23
C ALA A 208 4.30 -12.87 -0.82
N ALA A 209 2.99 -13.01 -0.70
CA ALA A 209 2.34 -14.28 -0.40
C ALA A 209 2.55 -15.32 -1.52
N ALA A 210 2.43 -14.91 -2.78
CA ALA A 210 2.72 -15.77 -3.94
C ALA A 210 4.18 -16.23 -3.97
N PHE A 211 5.12 -15.36 -3.59
CA PHE A 211 6.52 -15.71 -3.47
C PHE A 211 6.79 -16.70 -2.32
N LYS A 212 6.25 -16.41 -1.13
CA LYS A 212 6.37 -17.28 0.06
C LYS A 212 5.77 -18.67 -0.17
N SER A 213 4.65 -18.77 -0.88
CA SER A 213 4.00 -20.03 -1.25
C SER A 213 4.61 -20.73 -2.47
N GLN A 214 5.71 -20.21 -2.98
CA GLN A 214 6.48 -20.82 -4.07
C GLN A 214 5.76 -20.90 -5.44
N GLN A 215 4.86 -20.02 -5.73
CA GLN A 215 4.12 -19.97 -7.00
C GLN A 215 4.89 -19.24 -8.12
N VAL A 216 5.86 -18.39 -7.74
CA VAL A 216 6.64 -17.55 -8.64
C VAL A 216 8.13 -17.63 -8.35
N ASP A 217 8.97 -17.20 -9.28
CA ASP A 217 10.43 -17.16 -9.17
C ASP A 217 10.93 -15.89 -8.48
N ALA A 218 10.18 -14.80 -8.65
CA ALA A 218 10.45 -13.49 -8.06
C ALA A 218 9.15 -12.79 -7.70
N ALA A 219 9.23 -11.78 -6.84
CA ALA A 219 8.12 -10.87 -6.55
C ALA A 219 8.64 -9.45 -6.32
N VAL A 220 7.89 -8.46 -6.80
CA VAL A 220 8.10 -7.07 -6.41
C VAL A 220 7.22 -6.78 -5.22
N VAL A 221 7.85 -6.36 -4.14
CA VAL A 221 7.23 -6.24 -2.82
C VAL A 221 7.64 -4.93 -2.15
N TRP A 222 6.91 -4.54 -1.12
CA TRP A 222 7.23 -3.38 -0.29
C TRP A 222 7.72 -3.82 1.08
N SER A 223 8.51 -2.97 1.71
CA SER A 223 8.93 -3.17 3.10
C SER A 223 7.71 -3.07 4.05
N PRO A 224 7.56 -4.04 4.98
CA PRO A 224 8.56 -5.00 5.44
C PRO A 224 8.52 -6.37 4.76
N ASP A 225 7.66 -6.60 3.77
CA ASP A 225 7.49 -7.93 3.14
C ASP A 225 8.72 -8.41 2.36
N ASP A 226 9.61 -7.54 1.96
CA ASP A 226 10.90 -7.87 1.36
C ASP A 226 11.75 -8.75 2.32
N GLU A 227 11.99 -8.27 3.53
CA GLU A 227 12.75 -9.01 4.54
C GLU A 227 11.98 -10.21 5.08
N ILE A 228 10.66 -10.09 5.29
CA ILE A 228 9.81 -11.21 5.72
C ILE A 228 9.85 -12.33 4.70
N SER A 229 9.80 -12.02 3.40
CA SER A 229 9.86 -13.01 2.31
C SER A 229 11.23 -13.71 2.26
N VAL A 230 12.32 -12.97 2.43
CA VAL A 230 13.68 -13.54 2.47
C VAL A 230 13.85 -14.45 3.68
N ARG A 231 13.35 -14.08 4.85
CA ARG A 231 13.37 -14.95 6.04
C ARG A 231 12.53 -16.22 5.85
N ALA A 232 11.41 -16.12 5.14
CA ALA A 232 10.48 -17.26 4.95
C ALA A 232 10.93 -18.26 3.88
N VAL A 233 11.72 -17.83 2.87
CA VAL A 233 12.09 -18.69 1.73
C VAL A 233 13.61 -18.96 1.74
N PRO A 234 14.07 -20.16 2.13
CA PRO A 234 15.50 -20.46 2.25
C PRO A 234 16.27 -20.27 0.94
N GLY A 235 17.34 -19.49 1.01
CA GLY A 235 18.23 -19.21 -0.12
C GLY A 235 17.72 -18.13 -1.08
N SER A 236 16.58 -17.49 -0.78
CA SER A 236 16.12 -16.29 -1.44
C SER A 236 16.91 -15.06 -0.97
N ARG A 237 16.77 -13.98 -1.69
CA ARG A 237 17.40 -12.70 -1.37
C ARG A 237 16.65 -11.54 -2.01
N VAL A 238 16.89 -10.34 -1.54
CA VAL A 238 16.62 -9.13 -2.29
C VAL A 238 17.65 -9.05 -3.43
N LEU A 239 17.18 -8.99 -4.67
CA LEU A 239 18.04 -8.81 -5.84
C LEU A 239 18.42 -7.35 -6.02
N GLU A 240 17.43 -6.46 -5.94
CA GLU A 240 17.58 -5.01 -6.08
C GLU A 240 16.50 -4.29 -5.28
N SER A 241 16.74 -3.04 -4.90
CA SER A 241 15.77 -2.20 -4.18
C SER A 241 15.98 -0.71 -4.48
N THR A 242 15.05 0.13 -4.06
CA THR A 242 15.18 1.60 -4.13
C THR A 242 16.31 2.17 -3.26
N ARG A 243 17.08 1.34 -2.57
CA ARG A 243 18.31 1.75 -1.88
C ARG A 243 19.38 2.22 -2.87
N SER A 244 19.51 1.56 -4.01
CA SER A 244 20.39 1.95 -5.12
C SER A 244 19.73 2.93 -6.08
N ALA A 245 18.39 2.82 -6.27
CA ALA A 245 17.58 3.65 -7.16
C ALA A 245 16.72 4.65 -6.36
N SER A 246 17.37 5.53 -5.62
CA SER A 246 16.78 6.23 -4.48
C SER A 246 15.91 7.45 -4.77
N ASN A 247 15.67 7.83 -6.02
CA ASN A 247 14.85 9.00 -6.39
C ASN A 247 13.88 8.69 -7.53
N ILE A 248 13.35 7.46 -7.57
CA ILE A 248 12.41 7.03 -8.60
C ILE A 248 10.99 6.87 -8.07
N ILE A 249 10.80 6.54 -6.78
CA ILE A 249 9.49 6.35 -6.17
C ILE A 249 9.28 7.38 -5.07
N ALA A 250 8.28 8.25 -5.26
CA ALA A 250 7.91 9.33 -4.36
C ALA A 250 6.42 9.24 -4.03
N ASP A 251 6.10 8.92 -2.78
CA ASP A 251 4.72 8.89 -2.32
C ASP A 251 4.17 10.28 -2.09
N PHE A 252 2.96 10.50 -2.57
CA PHE A 252 2.21 11.73 -2.35
C PHE A 252 0.74 11.44 -2.09
N PHE A 253 0.05 12.40 -1.48
CA PHE A 253 -1.39 12.34 -1.27
C PHE A 253 -2.10 13.28 -2.22
N PHE A 254 -3.27 12.84 -2.71
CA PHE A 254 -4.13 13.64 -3.57
C PHE A 254 -5.58 13.58 -3.09
N ALA A 255 -6.37 14.58 -3.49
CA ALA A 255 -7.79 14.67 -3.20
C ALA A 255 -8.55 15.24 -4.40
N LYS A 256 -9.87 15.12 -4.40
CA LYS A 256 -10.74 15.78 -5.40
C LYS A 256 -10.64 17.28 -5.24
N ARG A 257 -10.57 18.03 -6.35
CA ARG A 257 -10.49 19.51 -6.32
C ARG A 257 -11.63 20.15 -5.53
N GLU A 258 -12.83 19.62 -5.66
CA GLU A 258 -13.98 20.09 -4.90
C GLU A 258 -13.73 19.99 -3.39
N TYR A 259 -13.24 18.85 -2.94
CA TYR A 259 -12.89 18.63 -1.53
C TYR A 259 -11.80 19.60 -1.06
N VAL A 260 -10.74 19.77 -1.87
CA VAL A 260 -9.65 20.71 -1.58
C VAL A 260 -10.16 22.13 -1.41
N ASN A 261 -11.03 22.58 -2.32
CA ASN A 261 -11.57 23.93 -2.26
C ASN A 261 -12.45 24.17 -1.03
N ALA A 262 -13.23 23.17 -0.63
CA ALA A 262 -14.11 23.23 0.54
C ALA A 262 -13.35 23.09 1.89
N ASN A 263 -12.15 22.49 1.91
CA ASN A 263 -11.47 22.09 3.14
C ASN A 263 -10.03 22.61 3.26
N ARG A 264 -9.68 23.73 2.60
CA ARG A 264 -8.29 24.26 2.57
C ARG A 264 -7.67 24.42 3.96
N ASP A 265 -8.39 25.01 4.90
CA ASP A 265 -7.91 25.21 6.27
C ASP A 265 -7.62 23.89 6.99
N LYS A 266 -8.50 22.89 6.86
CA LYS A 266 -8.30 21.56 7.42
C LYS A 266 -7.11 20.85 6.79
N LEU A 267 -6.96 20.92 5.47
CA LEU A 267 -5.84 20.32 4.74
C LEU A 267 -4.49 20.97 5.07
N GLN A 268 -4.47 22.30 5.28
CA GLN A 268 -3.27 22.99 5.77
C GLN A 268 -2.87 22.47 7.15
N LYS A 269 -3.81 22.34 8.09
CA LYS A 269 -3.58 21.80 9.43
C LYS A 269 -3.10 20.35 9.40
N LEU A 270 -3.70 19.54 8.52
CA LEU A 270 -3.26 18.17 8.28
C LEU A 270 -1.80 18.13 7.82
N TYR A 271 -1.46 18.92 6.81
CA TYR A 271 -0.10 19.03 6.27
C TYR A 271 0.90 19.48 7.35
N GLU A 272 0.59 20.52 8.10
CA GLU A 272 1.47 21.04 9.17
C GLU A 272 1.74 19.98 10.24
N GLY A 273 0.70 19.29 10.71
CA GLY A 273 0.84 18.21 11.70
C GLY A 273 1.64 17.03 11.15
N TRP A 274 1.39 16.65 9.89
CA TRP A 274 2.14 15.57 9.23
C TRP A 274 3.63 15.90 9.13
N MET A 275 3.98 17.10 8.67
CA MET A 275 5.37 17.54 8.54
C MET A 275 6.08 17.64 9.90
N LYS A 276 5.36 18.05 10.97
CA LYS A 276 5.89 18.00 12.33
C LYS A 276 6.20 16.58 12.77
N GLY A 277 5.26 15.64 12.58
CA GLY A 277 5.47 14.24 12.90
C GLY A 277 6.65 13.63 12.16
N ALA A 278 6.77 13.89 10.86
CA ALA A 278 7.90 13.45 10.05
C ALA A 278 9.24 14.02 10.57
N ALA A 279 9.29 15.31 10.90
CA ALA A 279 10.48 15.95 11.43
C ALA A 279 10.89 15.39 12.81
N GLU A 280 9.93 15.11 13.68
CA GLU A 280 10.19 14.49 14.99
C GLU A 280 10.77 13.08 14.84
N ILE A 281 10.21 12.25 13.95
CA ILE A 281 10.71 10.89 13.68
C ILE A 281 12.13 10.94 13.09
N ASN A 282 12.40 11.86 12.17
CA ASN A 282 13.71 12.01 11.54
C ASN A 282 14.82 12.45 12.53
N THR A 283 14.46 13.13 13.62
CA THR A 283 15.42 13.75 14.54
C THR A 283 15.50 13.10 15.93
N SER A 284 14.57 12.18 16.23
CA SER A 284 14.48 11.56 17.57
C SER A 284 14.29 10.06 17.49
N ALA A 285 15.24 9.29 18.04
CA ALA A 285 15.11 7.84 18.18
C ALA A 285 13.88 7.43 19.00
N THR A 286 13.53 8.22 20.03
CA THR A 286 12.33 7.97 20.85
C THR A 286 11.04 8.17 20.01
N ALA A 287 10.99 9.22 19.19
CA ALA A 287 9.85 9.43 18.30
C ALA A 287 9.75 8.32 17.26
N LYS A 288 10.87 7.87 16.68
CA LYS A 288 10.91 6.74 15.73
C LYS A 288 10.42 5.45 16.41
N ALA A 289 10.89 5.13 17.61
CA ALA A 289 10.42 3.95 18.34
C ALA A 289 8.92 4.01 18.63
N LYS A 290 8.39 5.18 19.02
CA LYS A 290 6.95 5.38 19.22
C LYS A 290 6.18 5.23 17.90
N ALA A 291 6.69 5.77 16.80
CA ALA A 291 6.09 5.60 15.47
C ALA A 291 6.07 4.13 15.07
N GLY A 292 7.18 3.39 15.27
CA GLY A 292 7.24 1.95 15.01
C GLY A 292 6.18 1.16 15.79
N LYS A 293 5.95 1.50 17.05
CA LYS A 293 4.89 0.88 17.85
C LYS A 293 3.50 1.19 17.28
N ILE A 294 3.23 2.44 16.92
CA ILE A 294 1.96 2.86 16.31
C ILE A 294 1.71 2.12 15.00
N LEU A 295 2.72 2.02 14.14
CA LEU A 295 2.63 1.27 12.90
C LEU A 295 2.41 -0.22 13.15
N SER A 296 3.14 -0.81 14.10
CA SER A 296 2.97 -2.23 14.49
C SER A 296 1.52 -2.54 14.88
N GLU A 297 0.93 -1.69 15.72
CA GLU A 297 -0.45 -1.84 16.16
C GLU A 297 -1.47 -1.63 15.01
N GLY A 298 -1.24 -0.62 14.16
CA GLY A 298 -2.16 -0.27 13.07
C GLY A 298 -2.07 -1.19 11.86
N LEU A 299 -0.88 -1.70 11.54
CA LEU A 299 -0.63 -2.60 10.41
C LEU A 299 -0.74 -4.09 10.80
N GLY A 300 -0.74 -4.41 12.11
CA GLY A 300 -0.78 -5.79 12.58
C GLY A 300 0.53 -6.57 12.32
N ILE A 301 1.68 -5.89 12.30
CA ILE A 301 3.01 -6.46 12.04
C ILE A 301 3.90 -6.35 13.28
N PRO A 302 4.98 -7.16 13.41
CA PRO A 302 5.94 -7.01 14.50
C PRO A 302 6.57 -5.61 14.54
N GLU A 303 6.82 -5.07 15.74
CA GLU A 303 7.39 -3.73 15.93
C GLU A 303 8.77 -3.57 15.26
N VAL A 304 9.58 -4.62 15.26
CA VAL A 304 10.87 -4.62 14.55
C VAL A 304 10.71 -4.42 13.05
N ASP A 305 9.71 -5.05 12.44
CA ASP A 305 9.41 -4.93 11.01
C ASP A 305 8.79 -3.54 10.70
N ALA A 306 7.97 -3.00 11.61
CA ALA A 306 7.43 -1.65 11.50
C ALA A 306 8.53 -0.56 11.56
N ILE A 307 9.51 -0.72 12.45
CA ILE A 307 10.67 0.19 12.52
C ILE A 307 11.51 0.06 11.24
N ALA A 308 11.77 -1.16 10.76
CA ALA A 308 12.52 -1.40 9.53
C ALA A 308 11.83 -0.74 8.32
N SER A 309 10.50 -0.77 8.25
CA SER A 309 9.76 -0.10 7.17
C SER A 309 9.94 1.43 7.19
N ILE A 310 10.04 2.04 8.38
CA ILE A 310 10.37 3.47 8.51
C ILE A 310 11.82 3.74 8.09
N ASP A 311 12.76 2.83 8.37
CA ASP A 311 14.16 2.99 8.00
C ASP A 311 14.42 2.82 6.49
N ASN A 312 13.49 2.16 5.79
CA ASN A 312 13.54 1.93 4.34
C ASN A 312 12.86 3.04 3.53
N VAL A 313 12.46 4.14 4.17
CA VAL A 313 11.95 5.35 3.52
C VAL A 313 12.68 6.58 4.03
N ARG A 314 12.60 7.67 3.27
CA ARG A 314 12.96 9.00 3.73
C ARG A 314 11.69 9.80 3.92
N LEU A 315 11.24 9.95 5.17
CA LEU A 315 10.12 10.85 5.48
C LEU A 315 10.52 12.27 5.12
N VAL A 316 9.70 12.91 4.27
CA VAL A 316 9.97 14.27 3.81
C VAL A 316 9.42 15.31 4.76
N THR A 317 10.00 16.51 4.71
CA THR A 317 9.61 17.67 5.50
C THR A 317 9.12 18.79 4.60
N HIS A 318 8.78 19.95 5.20
CA HIS A 318 8.30 21.10 4.44
C HIS A 318 9.29 21.57 3.36
N GLY A 319 10.60 21.59 3.67
CA GLY A 319 11.62 22.00 2.70
C GLY A 319 11.70 21.04 1.50
N ASP A 320 11.53 19.73 1.73
CA ASP A 320 11.47 18.74 0.66
C ASP A 320 10.24 18.95 -0.23
N ASN A 321 9.08 19.25 0.34
CA ASN A 321 7.86 19.56 -0.41
C ASN A 321 8.01 20.82 -1.27
N LEU A 322 8.66 21.88 -0.78
CA LEU A 322 8.95 23.06 -1.60
C LEU A 322 9.79 22.71 -2.83
N ASN A 323 10.77 21.82 -2.66
CA ASN A 323 11.59 21.34 -3.77
C ASN A 323 10.78 20.47 -4.74
N PHE A 324 10.04 19.53 -4.21
CA PHE A 324 9.26 18.56 -5.00
C PHE A 324 8.20 19.22 -5.89
N PHE A 325 7.50 20.24 -5.38
CA PHE A 325 6.49 20.99 -6.13
C PHE A 325 7.04 22.17 -6.95
N GLY A 326 8.36 22.29 -7.08
CA GLY A 326 9.00 23.36 -7.86
C GLY A 326 8.82 24.76 -7.28
N LEU A 327 8.49 24.87 -5.98
CA LEU A 327 8.26 26.14 -5.29
C LEU A 327 9.60 26.77 -4.83
N ASN A 328 10.67 25.98 -4.75
CA ASN A 328 12.03 26.46 -4.51
C ASN A 328 12.77 26.59 -5.84
N THR A 329 12.80 27.80 -6.41
CA THR A 329 13.43 28.07 -7.72
C THR A 329 14.95 27.89 -7.73
N ALA A 330 15.59 27.78 -6.57
CA ALA A 330 17.03 27.52 -6.46
C ALA A 330 17.36 26.01 -6.43
N PHE A 331 16.35 25.12 -6.34
CA PHE A 331 16.55 23.69 -6.34
C PHE A 331 16.84 23.19 -7.76
N THR A 332 17.89 22.38 -7.91
CA THR A 332 18.35 21.81 -9.19
C THR A 332 18.29 20.27 -9.21
N GLY A 333 17.69 19.65 -8.18
CA GLY A 333 17.52 18.20 -8.10
C GLY A 333 16.27 17.70 -8.82
N VAL A 334 15.97 16.42 -8.62
CA VAL A 334 14.76 15.78 -9.16
C VAL A 334 13.54 16.31 -8.41
N ASP A 335 12.60 16.91 -9.12
CA ASP A 335 11.30 17.35 -8.63
C ASP A 335 10.18 16.41 -9.14
N GLY A 336 8.93 16.66 -8.70
CA GLY A 336 7.79 15.84 -9.08
C GLY A 336 7.49 15.86 -10.59
N SER A 337 7.84 16.96 -11.29
CA SER A 337 7.60 17.06 -12.73
C SER A 337 8.55 16.16 -13.53
N ALA A 338 9.79 16.00 -13.07
CA ALA A 338 10.75 15.11 -13.69
C ALA A 338 10.31 13.62 -13.62
N LEU A 339 9.62 13.23 -12.53
CA LEU A 339 9.13 11.86 -12.36
C LEU A 339 7.92 11.53 -13.25
N THR A 340 7.12 12.54 -13.62
CA THR A 340 5.95 12.35 -14.49
C THR A 340 6.28 12.45 -15.98
N ALA A 341 7.48 12.93 -16.32
CA ALA A 341 7.92 13.10 -17.70
C ALA A 341 8.70 11.89 -18.22
N ALA A 342 9.13 10.98 -17.35
CA ALA A 342 9.85 9.75 -17.67
C ALA A 342 8.87 8.62 -17.98
#